data_33bb155ded3ba82767b202647b4e2d50
#
_entry.id   33bb155ded3ba82767b202647b4e2d50
#
_cell.length_a   1.000
_cell.length_b   1.000
_cell.length_c   1.000
_cell.angle_alpha   90.00
_cell.angle_beta   90.00
_cell.angle_gamma   90.00
#
_symmetry.space_group_name_H-M   'P 1'
#
loop_
_entity.id
_entity.type
_entity.pdbx_description
1 polymer ?
#
loop_
_entity_poly.entity_id
_entity_poly.type
_entity_poly.pdbx_seq_one_letter_code
_entity_poly.pdbx_strand_id
1 'polypeptide(L)'
;MAAAATERTTPRVWLALWTVYLVWGSTYLAIRVLVQPTSGEGLPPLLAAGFRFCLAGLIMLAFTVRRPAQDGRPDPLGARQWAAAAVVGVALLLGGNGLVSIAEKHVASGPAAVIIATVPIWATLLGASMGHERIGKRHAVGLLLGFAGVAVLVVGSGGGRLSVLGVVELVLAALCWSAGSVW
;
A
#
# COMPACT_ATOMS: atom_id res chain seq x y z
N MET A 1 13.39 27.72 24.44
CA MET A 1 12.15 26.91 24.55
C MET A 1 11.19 27.46 23.52
N ALA A 2 11.17 26.87 22.32
CA ALA A 2 10.21 27.22 21.28
C ALA A 2 8.93 26.43 21.55
N ALA A 3 7.81 27.14 21.77
CA ALA A 3 6.51 26.56 21.95
C ALA A 3 6.15 25.79 20.67
N ALA A 4 5.98 24.47 20.79
CA ALA A 4 5.39 23.66 19.73
C ALA A 4 3.97 24.18 19.50
N ALA A 5 3.77 24.90 18.39
CA ALA A 5 2.46 25.28 17.92
C ALA A 5 1.69 23.97 17.69
N THR A 6 0.70 23.69 18.52
CA THR A 6 -0.31 22.67 18.28
C THR A 6 -1.06 23.10 17.03
N GLU A 7 -0.62 22.61 15.85
CA GLU A 7 -1.38 22.77 14.63
C GLU A 7 -2.76 22.14 14.85
N ARG A 8 -3.76 23.01 15.01
CA ARG A 8 -5.16 22.60 15.07
C ARG A 8 -5.45 21.93 13.74
N THR A 9 -5.64 20.62 13.73
CA THR A 9 -6.08 19.85 12.56
C THR A 9 -7.35 20.49 12.02
N THR A 10 -7.23 21.12 10.85
CA THR A 10 -8.35 21.80 10.20
C THR A 10 -9.37 20.77 9.74
N PRO A 11 -10.69 21.10 9.68
CA PRO A 11 -11.72 20.18 9.16
C PRO A 11 -11.38 19.58 7.78
N ARG A 12 -10.60 20.30 6.98
CA ARG A 12 -10.10 19.82 5.67
C ARG A 12 -9.16 18.61 5.80
N VAL A 13 -8.31 18.59 6.83
CA VAL A 13 -7.41 17.46 7.11
C VAL A 13 -8.22 16.23 7.53
N TRP A 14 -9.21 16.41 8.38
CA TRP A 14 -10.12 15.33 8.77
C TRP A 14 -10.90 14.78 7.58
N LEU A 15 -11.44 15.65 6.72
CA LEU A 15 -12.12 15.23 5.50
C LEU A 15 -11.20 14.43 4.57
N ALA A 16 -9.96 14.89 4.38
CA ALA A 16 -8.96 14.20 3.57
C ALA A 16 -8.63 12.81 4.16
N LEU A 17 -8.43 12.72 5.47
CA LEU A 17 -8.16 11.44 6.16
C LEU A 17 -9.33 10.47 6.01
N TRP A 18 -10.56 10.90 6.24
CA TRP A 18 -11.75 10.07 6.06
C TRP A 18 -11.89 9.60 4.61
N THR A 19 -11.65 10.49 3.64
CA THR A 19 -11.68 10.12 2.22
C THR A 19 -10.65 9.02 1.92
N VAL A 20 -9.41 9.17 2.43
CA VAL A 20 -8.37 8.16 2.25
C VAL A 20 -8.79 6.84 2.90
N TYR A 21 -9.30 6.84 4.12
CA TYR A 21 -9.71 5.61 4.81
C TYR A 21 -10.84 4.88 4.09
N LEU A 22 -11.85 5.61 3.61
CA LEU A 22 -12.96 5.01 2.88
C LEU A 22 -12.53 4.46 1.52
N VAL A 23 -11.80 5.27 0.73
CA VAL A 23 -11.34 4.85 -0.60
C VAL A 23 -10.33 3.73 -0.51
N TRP A 24 -9.34 3.82 0.39
CA TRP A 24 -8.34 2.77 0.56
C TRP A 24 -8.94 1.48 1.13
N GLY A 25 -9.77 1.60 2.18
CA GLY A 25 -10.43 0.44 2.79
C GLY A 25 -11.35 -0.31 1.84
N SER A 26 -12.06 0.39 0.93
CA SER A 26 -12.91 -0.23 -0.08
C SER A 26 -12.13 -0.95 -1.19
N THR A 27 -10.83 -0.67 -1.35
CA THR A 27 -9.99 -1.23 -2.43
C THR A 27 -9.93 -2.76 -2.38
N TYR A 28 -9.76 -3.35 -1.20
CA TYR A 28 -9.70 -4.82 -1.03
C TYR A 28 -11.00 -5.49 -1.45
N LEU A 29 -12.13 -4.92 -1.04
CA LEU A 29 -13.44 -5.42 -1.46
C LEU A 29 -13.62 -5.30 -2.98
N ALA A 30 -13.21 -4.18 -3.56
CA ALA A 30 -13.29 -3.96 -5.01
C ALA A 30 -12.40 -4.94 -5.79
N ILE A 31 -11.17 -5.21 -5.33
CA ILE A 31 -10.29 -6.22 -5.93
C ILE A 31 -10.96 -7.58 -5.87
N ARG A 32 -11.47 -7.97 -4.70
CA ARG A 32 -12.13 -9.26 -4.53
C ARG A 32 -13.32 -9.44 -5.47
N VAL A 33 -14.18 -8.44 -5.61
CA VAL A 33 -15.34 -8.49 -6.52
C VAL A 33 -14.89 -8.65 -7.98
N LEU A 34 -13.78 -8.04 -8.36
CA LEU A 34 -13.23 -8.16 -9.71
C LEU A 34 -12.59 -9.52 -9.98
N VAL A 35 -11.91 -10.08 -8.99
CA VAL A 35 -11.12 -11.32 -9.12
C VAL A 35 -11.95 -12.55 -8.81
N GLN A 36 -12.91 -12.44 -7.89
CA GLN A 36 -13.85 -13.50 -7.49
C GLN A 36 -15.28 -12.96 -7.38
N PRO A 37 -15.95 -12.66 -8.50
CA PRO A 37 -17.34 -12.23 -8.45
C PRO A 37 -18.24 -13.38 -7.94
N THR A 38 -19.38 -13.03 -7.39
CA THR A 38 -20.40 -13.99 -6.91
C THR A 38 -21.05 -14.77 -8.05
N SER A 39 -21.00 -14.22 -9.28
CA SER A 39 -21.54 -14.83 -10.48
C SER A 39 -20.61 -14.58 -11.66
N GLY A 40 -20.31 -15.63 -12.43
CA GLY A 40 -19.43 -15.57 -13.60
C GLY A 40 -17.94 -15.77 -13.31
N GLU A 41 -17.13 -15.64 -14.35
CA GLU A 41 -15.67 -15.74 -14.24
C GLU A 41 -15.07 -14.41 -13.84
N GLY A 42 -14.17 -14.42 -12.84
CA GLY A 42 -13.42 -13.24 -12.41
C GLY A 42 -12.33 -12.85 -13.41
N LEU A 43 -11.97 -11.59 -13.41
CA LEU A 43 -10.86 -11.11 -14.22
C LEU A 43 -9.52 -11.69 -13.71
N PRO A 44 -8.57 -11.97 -14.60
CA PRO A 44 -7.20 -12.30 -14.17
C PRO A 44 -6.63 -11.19 -13.28
N PRO A 45 -6.11 -11.51 -12.08
CA PRO A 45 -5.74 -10.51 -11.08
C PRO A 45 -4.77 -9.45 -11.60
N LEU A 46 -3.72 -9.87 -12.32
CA LEU A 46 -2.72 -8.96 -12.86
C LEU A 46 -3.27 -8.08 -13.97
N LEU A 47 -4.23 -8.58 -14.76
CA LEU A 47 -4.88 -7.79 -15.81
C LEU A 47 -5.78 -6.71 -15.21
N ALA A 48 -6.55 -7.06 -14.17
CA ALA A 48 -7.39 -6.11 -13.45
C ALA A 48 -6.55 -5.02 -12.77
N ALA A 49 -5.45 -5.41 -12.10
CA ALA A 49 -4.52 -4.47 -11.49
C ALA A 49 -3.83 -3.59 -12.54
N GLY A 50 -3.32 -4.19 -13.64
CA GLY A 50 -2.63 -3.47 -14.71
C GLY A 50 -3.53 -2.43 -15.37
N PHE A 51 -4.75 -2.79 -15.75
CA PHE A 51 -5.71 -1.84 -16.33
C PHE A 51 -5.98 -0.66 -15.41
N ARG A 52 -6.24 -0.91 -14.11
CA ARG A 52 -6.49 0.13 -13.12
C ARG A 52 -5.31 1.09 -12.98
N PHE A 53 -4.08 0.59 -12.89
CA PHE A 53 -2.90 1.42 -12.71
C PHE A 53 -2.47 2.13 -13.99
N CYS A 54 -2.62 1.51 -15.16
CA CYS A 54 -2.39 2.18 -16.44
C CYS A 54 -3.36 3.35 -16.62
N LEU A 55 -4.65 3.14 -16.35
CA LEU A 55 -5.65 4.20 -16.45
C LEU A 55 -5.34 5.36 -15.47
N ALA A 56 -5.06 5.04 -14.20
CA ALA A 56 -4.70 6.03 -13.21
C ALA A 56 -3.43 6.80 -13.59
N GLY A 57 -2.40 6.10 -14.05
CA GLY A 57 -1.13 6.68 -14.49
C GLY A 57 -1.31 7.61 -15.69
N LEU A 58 -2.10 7.21 -16.70
CA LEU A 58 -2.42 8.06 -17.85
C LEU A 58 -3.17 9.34 -17.44
N ILE A 59 -4.16 9.21 -16.56
CA ILE A 59 -4.88 10.37 -16.02
C ILE A 59 -3.93 11.30 -15.28
N MET A 60 -3.11 10.78 -14.36
CA MET A 60 -2.14 11.57 -13.61
C MET A 60 -1.13 12.27 -14.53
N LEU A 61 -0.61 11.55 -15.53
CA LEU A 61 0.31 12.10 -16.53
C LEU A 61 -0.36 13.23 -17.31
N ALA A 62 -1.59 13.06 -17.78
CA ALA A 62 -2.34 14.08 -18.49
C ALA A 62 -2.54 15.36 -17.65
N PHE A 63 -2.76 15.23 -16.35
CA PHE A 63 -2.83 16.37 -15.43
C PHE A 63 -1.48 17.02 -15.21
N THR A 64 -0.40 16.24 -15.09
CA THR A 64 0.94 16.75 -14.83
C THR A 64 1.49 17.51 -16.02
N VAL A 65 1.33 16.98 -17.24
CA VAL A 65 1.77 17.64 -18.48
C VAL A 65 1.07 18.98 -18.71
N ARG A 66 -0.17 19.13 -18.24
CA ARG A 66 -0.92 20.38 -18.38
C ARG A 66 -0.63 21.44 -17.33
N ARG A 67 0.11 21.10 -16.26
CA ARG A 67 0.50 22.08 -15.24
C ARG A 67 1.77 22.78 -15.66
N PRO A 68 1.82 24.14 -15.68
CA PRO A 68 3.09 24.85 -15.85
C PRO A 68 4.03 24.47 -14.70
N ALA A 69 5.31 24.29 -15.02
CA ALA A 69 6.34 24.03 -14.01
C ALA A 69 6.29 25.13 -12.95
N GLN A 70 6.19 24.77 -11.67
CA GLN A 70 6.01 25.73 -10.57
C GLN A 70 7.20 26.70 -10.45
N ASP A 71 8.37 26.35 -10.98
CA ASP A 71 9.59 27.16 -10.93
C ASP A 71 10.11 27.60 -12.30
N GLY A 72 9.27 27.54 -13.36
CA GLY A 72 9.66 27.97 -14.71
C GLY A 72 10.74 27.14 -15.40
N ARG A 73 11.21 26.06 -14.76
CA ARG A 73 12.15 25.09 -15.34
C ARG A 73 11.42 23.77 -15.55
N PRO A 74 11.32 23.29 -16.82
CA PRO A 74 10.96 21.90 -17.04
C PRO A 74 12.07 21.06 -16.42
N ASP A 75 11.74 20.30 -15.37
CA ASP A 75 12.67 19.30 -14.85
C ASP A 75 12.72 18.17 -15.89
N PRO A 76 13.81 18.04 -16.67
CA PRO A 76 13.89 17.01 -17.68
C PRO A 76 13.96 15.68 -16.96
N LEU A 77 12.88 14.90 -17.04
CA LEU A 77 12.86 13.52 -16.56
C LEU A 77 13.92 12.73 -17.34
N GLY A 78 15.11 12.64 -16.79
CA GLY A 78 16.20 11.87 -17.35
C GLY A 78 15.97 10.36 -17.21
N ALA A 79 16.79 9.58 -17.92
CA ALA A 79 16.70 8.11 -17.89
C ALA A 79 16.81 7.54 -16.45
N ARG A 80 17.58 8.19 -15.57
CA ARG A 80 17.74 7.78 -14.17
C ARG A 80 16.45 7.92 -13.38
N GLN A 81 15.70 9.00 -13.55
CA GLN A 81 14.42 9.22 -12.88
C GLN A 81 13.36 8.24 -13.38
N TRP A 82 13.35 7.96 -14.68
CA TRP A 82 12.49 6.93 -15.26
C TRP A 82 12.82 5.52 -14.75
N ALA A 83 14.12 5.19 -14.66
CA ALA A 83 14.55 3.90 -14.09
C ALA A 83 14.14 3.78 -12.61
N ALA A 84 14.35 4.83 -11.81
CA ALA A 84 13.93 4.86 -10.42
C ALA A 84 12.40 4.70 -10.28
N ALA A 85 11.63 5.45 -11.06
CA ALA A 85 10.16 5.32 -11.07
C ALA A 85 9.70 3.92 -11.49
N ALA A 86 10.40 3.29 -12.45
CA ALA A 86 10.11 1.92 -12.87
C ALA A 86 10.38 0.90 -11.74
N VAL A 87 11.51 1.01 -11.05
CA VAL A 87 11.85 0.12 -9.91
C VAL A 87 10.80 0.26 -8.80
N VAL A 88 10.48 1.49 -8.40
CA VAL A 88 9.44 1.75 -7.39
C VAL A 88 8.08 1.25 -7.87
N GLY A 89 7.73 1.51 -9.14
CA GLY A 89 6.49 1.04 -9.74
C GLY A 89 6.37 -0.48 -9.74
N VAL A 90 7.43 -1.20 -10.11
CA VAL A 90 7.47 -2.68 -10.05
C VAL A 90 7.30 -3.16 -8.61
N ALA A 91 8.02 -2.57 -7.66
CA ALA A 91 7.91 -2.98 -6.25
C ALA A 91 6.52 -2.73 -5.67
N LEU A 92 5.96 -1.53 -5.85
CA LEU A 92 4.67 -1.13 -5.28
C LEU A 92 3.47 -1.71 -6.02
N LEU A 93 3.49 -1.66 -7.36
CA LEU A 93 2.31 -2.01 -8.15
C LEU A 93 2.28 -3.48 -8.51
N LEU A 94 3.38 -4.04 -9.02
CA LEU A 94 3.44 -5.46 -9.37
C LEU A 94 3.66 -6.32 -8.12
N GLY A 95 4.70 -6.03 -7.35
CA GLY A 95 5.01 -6.77 -6.11
C GLY A 95 3.97 -6.54 -5.03
N GLY A 96 3.63 -5.28 -4.71
CA GLY A 96 2.63 -4.95 -3.70
C GLY A 96 1.20 -5.30 -4.14
N ASN A 97 0.61 -4.49 -5.01
CA ASN A 97 -0.80 -4.65 -5.41
C ASN A 97 -1.07 -5.90 -6.25
N GLY A 98 -0.12 -6.32 -7.10
CA GLY A 98 -0.27 -7.52 -7.92
C GLY A 98 -0.40 -8.78 -7.07
N LEU A 99 0.50 -8.96 -6.09
CA LEU A 99 0.43 -10.11 -5.16
C LEU A 99 -0.81 -10.06 -4.27
N VAL A 100 -1.25 -8.88 -3.81
CA VAL A 100 -2.54 -8.75 -3.11
C VAL A 100 -3.68 -9.25 -3.99
N SER A 101 -3.73 -8.83 -5.26
CA SER A 101 -4.78 -9.24 -6.17
C SER A 101 -4.78 -10.75 -6.45
N ILE A 102 -3.61 -11.40 -6.45
CA ILE A 102 -3.47 -12.86 -6.57
C ILE A 102 -3.93 -13.53 -5.27
N ALA A 103 -3.46 -13.05 -4.13
CA ALA A 103 -3.79 -13.61 -2.81
C ALA A 103 -5.29 -13.57 -2.51
N GLU A 104 -6.01 -12.56 -2.98
CA GLU A 104 -7.47 -12.46 -2.79
C GLU A 104 -8.29 -13.54 -3.50
N LYS A 105 -7.66 -14.35 -4.38
CA LYS A 105 -8.26 -15.61 -4.83
C LYS A 105 -8.35 -16.66 -3.73
N HIS A 106 -7.45 -16.61 -2.75
CA HIS A 106 -7.24 -17.65 -1.74
C HIS A 106 -7.55 -17.18 -0.32
N VAL A 107 -7.61 -15.86 -0.13
CA VAL A 107 -7.82 -15.20 1.17
C VAL A 107 -8.98 -14.21 1.08
N ALA A 108 -9.78 -14.15 2.12
CA ALA A 108 -10.84 -13.15 2.21
C ALA A 108 -10.25 -11.73 2.37
N SER A 109 -10.95 -10.70 1.87
CA SER A 109 -10.49 -9.30 1.88
C SER A 109 -10.19 -8.76 3.28
N GLY A 110 -10.94 -9.17 4.31
CA GLY A 110 -10.70 -8.76 5.70
C GLY A 110 -9.31 -9.20 6.20
N PRO A 111 -9.01 -10.51 6.25
CA PRO A 111 -7.66 -11.00 6.58
C PRO A 111 -6.56 -10.43 5.67
N ALA A 112 -6.81 -10.25 4.38
CA ALA A 112 -5.85 -9.64 3.47
C ALA A 112 -5.50 -8.20 3.90
N ALA A 113 -6.51 -7.38 4.21
CA ALA A 113 -6.30 -6.02 4.69
C ALA A 113 -5.49 -5.97 6.01
N VAL A 114 -5.77 -6.91 6.92
CA VAL A 114 -5.06 -7.02 8.20
C VAL A 114 -3.59 -7.38 8.00
N ILE A 115 -3.27 -8.33 7.12
CA ILE A 115 -1.88 -8.71 6.82
C ILE A 115 -1.15 -7.53 6.15
N ILE A 116 -1.78 -6.84 5.21
CA ILE A 116 -1.18 -5.66 4.57
C ILE A 116 -1.01 -4.48 5.56
N ALA A 117 -1.81 -4.39 6.60
CA ALA A 117 -1.59 -3.41 7.67
C ALA A 117 -0.24 -3.58 8.41
N THR A 118 0.49 -4.67 8.16
CA THR A 118 1.88 -4.84 8.64
C THR A 118 2.92 -4.05 7.84
N VAL A 119 2.58 -3.44 6.70
CA VAL A 119 3.50 -2.66 5.85
C VAL A 119 4.33 -1.64 6.64
N PRO A 120 3.77 -0.81 7.56
CA PRO A 120 4.57 0.12 8.34
C PRO A 120 5.64 -0.56 9.21
N ILE A 121 5.37 -1.78 9.67
CA ILE A 121 6.30 -2.58 10.47
C ILE A 121 7.52 -2.96 9.61
N TRP A 122 7.26 -3.52 8.44
CA TRP A 122 8.31 -3.90 7.49
C TRP A 122 9.09 -2.68 6.99
N ALA A 123 8.41 -1.56 6.70
CA ALA A 123 9.04 -0.31 6.29
C ALA A 123 9.99 0.22 7.37
N THR A 124 9.58 0.20 8.65
CA THR A 124 10.43 0.61 9.77
C THR A 124 11.65 -0.32 9.93
N LEU A 125 11.46 -1.63 9.82
CA LEU A 125 12.55 -2.60 9.93
C LEU A 125 13.56 -2.45 8.79
N LEU A 126 13.08 -2.29 7.56
CA LEU A 126 13.92 -2.06 6.39
C LEU A 126 14.65 -0.72 6.47
N GLY A 127 13.96 0.36 6.83
CA GLY A 127 14.55 1.68 7.02
C GLY A 127 15.64 1.69 8.10
N ALA A 128 15.42 0.96 9.18
CA ALA A 128 16.43 0.80 10.24
C ALA A 128 17.64 -0.02 9.76
N SER A 129 17.42 -1.10 9.01
CA SER A 129 18.51 -1.92 8.44
C SER A 129 19.37 -1.13 7.44
N MET A 130 18.78 -0.18 6.73
CA MET A 130 19.47 0.73 5.80
C MET A 130 20.10 1.95 6.51
N GLY A 131 19.94 2.07 7.82
CA GLY A 131 20.49 3.18 8.61
C GLY A 131 19.70 4.49 8.48
N HIS A 132 18.55 4.49 7.85
CA HIS A 132 17.70 5.67 7.70
C HIS A 132 16.96 6.04 8.99
N GLU A 133 16.66 5.04 9.83
CA GLU A 133 15.93 5.21 11.07
C GLU A 133 16.58 4.47 12.23
N ARG A 134 16.39 5.00 13.46
CA ARG A 134 16.80 4.31 14.69
C ARG A 134 15.57 3.81 15.43
N ILE A 135 15.47 2.50 15.60
CA ILE A 135 14.38 1.88 16.35
C ILE A 135 14.59 2.15 17.83
N GLY A 136 13.94 3.17 18.35
CA GLY A 136 13.88 3.43 19.79
C GLY A 136 12.90 2.48 20.50
N LYS A 137 12.98 2.43 21.86
CA LYS A 137 12.10 1.57 22.67
C LYS A 137 10.60 1.76 22.39
N ARG A 138 10.16 3.01 22.13
CA ARG A 138 8.76 3.31 21.79
C ARG A 138 8.34 2.68 20.47
N HIS A 139 9.21 2.74 19.45
CA HIS A 139 8.95 2.10 18.15
C HIS A 139 8.89 0.58 18.29
N ALA A 140 9.81 -0.03 19.05
CA ALA A 140 9.80 -1.47 19.30
C ALA A 140 8.49 -1.93 19.98
N VAL A 141 8.03 -1.20 21.00
CA VAL A 141 6.75 -1.50 21.65
C VAL A 141 5.57 -1.37 20.68
N GLY A 142 5.53 -0.30 19.87
CA GLY A 142 4.50 -0.11 18.85
C GLY A 142 4.48 -1.25 17.82
N LEU A 143 5.66 -1.69 17.35
CA LEU A 143 5.80 -2.83 16.43
C LEU A 143 5.26 -4.13 17.05
N LEU A 144 5.64 -4.44 18.30
CA LEU A 144 5.16 -5.63 19.01
C LEU A 144 3.65 -5.62 19.22
N LEU A 145 3.09 -4.48 19.63
CA LEU A 145 1.64 -4.33 19.77
C LEU A 145 0.93 -4.46 18.42
N GLY A 146 1.50 -3.89 17.35
CA GLY A 146 0.97 -4.04 15.99
C GLY A 146 0.94 -5.50 15.53
N PHE A 147 2.04 -6.24 15.69
CA PHE A 147 2.08 -7.68 15.38
C PHE A 147 1.10 -8.48 16.22
N ALA A 148 1.02 -8.21 17.53
CA ALA A 148 0.08 -8.89 18.41
C ALA A 148 -1.38 -8.62 17.97
N GLY A 149 -1.71 -7.37 17.63
CA GLY A 149 -3.03 -7.00 17.11
C GLY A 149 -3.38 -7.72 15.82
N VAL A 150 -2.45 -7.79 14.86
CA VAL A 150 -2.63 -8.56 13.61
C VAL A 150 -2.83 -10.04 13.90
N ALA A 151 -2.02 -10.63 14.79
CA ALA A 151 -2.14 -12.03 15.16
C ALA A 151 -3.51 -12.34 15.76
N VAL A 152 -3.99 -11.51 16.69
CA VAL A 152 -5.33 -11.66 17.31
C VAL A 152 -6.43 -11.57 16.25
N LEU A 153 -6.34 -10.61 15.31
CA LEU A 153 -7.33 -10.46 14.24
C LEU A 153 -7.32 -11.65 13.29
N VAL A 154 -6.14 -12.15 12.91
CA VAL A 154 -6.03 -13.32 12.01
C VAL A 154 -6.58 -14.58 12.69
N VAL A 155 -6.26 -14.79 13.97
CA VAL A 155 -6.77 -15.95 14.74
C VAL A 155 -8.27 -15.79 15.05
N GLY A 156 -8.71 -14.56 15.40
CA GLY A 156 -10.10 -14.25 15.76
C GLY A 156 -11.06 -14.13 14.59
N SER A 157 -10.58 -13.99 13.35
CA SER A 157 -11.44 -13.86 12.17
C SER A 157 -12.17 -15.14 11.74
N GLY A 158 -12.18 -16.17 12.62
CA GLY A 158 -13.13 -17.29 12.66
C GLY A 158 -13.54 -17.92 11.33
N GLY A 159 -12.59 -18.24 10.44
CA GLY A 159 -12.88 -19.11 9.30
C GLY A 159 -13.13 -18.44 7.96
N GLY A 160 -12.72 -17.20 7.74
CA GLY A 160 -12.49 -16.73 6.38
C GLY A 160 -11.45 -17.62 5.70
N ARG A 161 -11.59 -17.92 4.39
CA ARG A 161 -10.62 -18.74 3.67
C ARG A 161 -9.22 -18.13 3.84
N LEU A 162 -8.41 -18.78 4.68
CA LEU A 162 -6.98 -18.50 4.85
C LEU A 162 -6.23 -19.67 4.25
N SER A 163 -5.64 -19.48 3.07
CA SER A 163 -4.68 -20.45 2.55
C SER A 163 -3.28 -20.02 2.92
N VAL A 164 -2.42 -20.97 3.25
CA VAL A 164 -1.00 -20.69 3.54
C VAL A 164 -0.33 -19.95 2.38
N LEU A 165 -0.65 -20.35 1.13
CA LEU A 165 -0.14 -19.69 -0.06
C LEU A 165 -0.54 -18.21 -0.10
N GLY A 166 -1.82 -17.91 0.12
CA GLY A 166 -2.30 -16.52 0.11
C GLY A 166 -1.71 -15.67 1.24
N VAL A 167 -1.44 -16.25 2.41
CA VAL A 167 -0.73 -15.54 3.49
C VAL A 167 0.71 -15.21 3.09
N VAL A 168 1.42 -16.17 2.47
CA VAL A 168 2.79 -15.93 1.96
C VAL A 168 2.78 -14.84 0.88
N GLU A 169 1.85 -14.88 -0.06
CA GLU A 169 1.68 -13.86 -1.09
C GLU A 169 1.46 -12.47 -0.49
N LEU A 170 0.63 -12.36 0.54
CA LEU A 170 0.35 -11.09 1.23
C LEU A 170 1.56 -10.56 2.03
N VAL A 171 2.31 -11.44 2.69
CA VAL A 171 3.54 -11.04 3.38
C VAL A 171 4.58 -10.56 2.38
N LEU A 172 4.76 -11.27 1.25
CA LEU A 172 5.64 -10.83 0.17
C LEU A 172 5.17 -9.49 -0.42
N ALA A 173 3.86 -9.30 -0.60
CA ALA A 173 3.30 -8.02 -1.04
C ALA A 173 3.64 -6.88 -0.08
N ALA A 174 3.50 -7.10 1.23
CA ALA A 174 3.85 -6.13 2.27
C ALA A 174 5.35 -5.78 2.26
N LEU A 175 6.21 -6.76 2.06
CA LEU A 175 7.66 -6.57 1.93
C LEU A 175 8.03 -5.78 0.67
N CYS A 176 7.46 -6.14 -0.48
CA CYS A 176 7.67 -5.42 -1.75
C CYS A 176 7.23 -3.97 -1.64
N TRP A 177 6.06 -3.73 -1.03
CA TRP A 177 5.55 -2.38 -0.80
C TRP A 177 6.48 -1.58 0.10
N SER A 178 6.90 -2.18 1.21
CA SER A 178 7.81 -1.54 2.16
C SER A 178 9.16 -1.22 1.52
N ALA A 179 9.74 -2.17 0.76
CA ALA A 179 10.99 -1.96 0.06
C ALA A 179 10.90 -0.82 -0.97
N GLY A 180 9.82 -0.78 -1.78
CA GLY A 180 9.60 0.30 -2.73
C GLY A 180 9.30 1.66 -2.10
N SER A 181 8.84 1.68 -0.84
CA SER A 181 8.55 2.93 -0.11
C SER A 181 9.76 3.51 0.60
N VAL A 182 10.74 2.68 0.96
CA VAL A 182 11.94 3.10 1.72
C VAL A 182 13.11 3.41 0.79
N TRP A 183 13.09 2.85 -0.43
CA TRP A 183 14.12 3.06 -1.44
C TRP A 183 14.02 4.42 -2.10
#